data_8bef51fe18a6ad49b331fdedb3ea4c0d
#
_entry.id   8bef51fe18a6ad49b331fdedb3ea4c0d
#
_cell.length_a   1.000
_cell.length_b   1.000
_cell.length_c   1.000
_cell.angle_alpha   90.00
_cell.angle_beta   90.00
_cell.angle_gamma   90.00
#
_symmetry.space_group_name_H-M   'P 1'
#
loop_
_entity.id
_entity.type
_entity.pdbx_description
1 polymer ?
#
loop_
_entity_poly.entity_id
_entity_poly.type
_entity_poly.pdbx_seq_one_letter_code
_entity_poly.pdbx_strand_id
1 'polypeptide(L)'
;RLDATIREALAHNRDLLASRATLAQLQALSAASEGAEYPRLDLDASAGRQKYGAAFLGPEKLPPFTFYSVGFGVSYLFDFAGGVRRTVEQQRALAVAQQHEVEAAELAVSGNVAHQALAAGSARAQIESVEALLADDESNLKLVQDAFEAGSANRVDVLNAQSQRANDQTLLPALRRELSTAEHALALLVGEAPAAWSAPDFKLEEFASPSSVPQTLPAELAHRRPDILAAEAQLHAATAAVGIAAANLYPQISLTATASMQSTVLHSLFDSNSSAAGLTGSLTQPLFDHGTLRARERAAREAMHASLANYEQVVLHSFGQVADALEALEHDRELLDSEQSAVAISGENLGLTRESYTAGNTGVLQVLEAQRQSQQARLGLVRAQAQHFEDSIDLQLALGGRMPAS
;
A
#
# COMPACT_ATOMS: atom_id res chain seq x y z
N ARG A 1 6.36 -0.84 22.32
CA ARG A 1 4.95 -1.12 22.00
C ARG A 1 4.69 -0.95 20.50
N LEU A 2 5.02 0.20 19.92
CA LEU A 2 4.83 0.50 18.50
C LEU A 2 5.45 -0.57 17.59
N ASP A 3 6.73 -0.90 17.77
CA ASP A 3 7.44 -1.93 16.97
C ASP A 3 6.81 -3.32 17.08
N ALA A 4 6.17 -3.65 18.20
CA ALA A 4 5.48 -4.92 18.36
C ALA A 4 4.19 -4.93 17.53
N THR A 5 3.41 -3.86 17.58
CA THR A 5 2.18 -3.71 16.80
C THR A 5 2.47 -3.65 15.31
N ILE A 6 3.53 -2.96 14.87
CA ILE A 6 3.98 -2.96 13.46
C ILE A 6 4.32 -4.38 13.01
N ARG A 7 5.10 -5.14 13.79
CA ARG A 7 5.44 -6.53 13.43
C ARG A 7 4.22 -7.43 13.36
N GLU A 8 3.26 -7.25 14.26
CA GLU A 8 2.00 -7.99 14.27
C GLU A 8 1.16 -7.65 13.02
N ALA A 9 1.04 -6.36 12.68
CA ALA A 9 0.36 -5.91 11.46
C ALA A 9 1.02 -6.47 10.21
N LEU A 10 2.34 -6.39 10.07
CA LEU A 10 3.08 -6.93 8.93
C LEU A 10 2.93 -8.46 8.77
N ALA A 11 2.67 -9.17 9.87
CA ALA A 11 2.45 -10.63 9.85
C ALA A 11 1.00 -11.00 9.47
N HIS A 12 0.00 -10.22 9.85
CA HIS A 12 -1.41 -10.62 9.80
C HIS A 12 -2.31 -9.72 8.96
N ASN A 13 -1.81 -8.55 8.50
CA ASN A 13 -2.60 -7.63 7.66
C ASN A 13 -3.11 -8.34 6.40
N ARG A 14 -4.43 -8.28 6.16
CA ARG A 14 -5.09 -9.03 5.08
C ARG A 14 -4.74 -8.52 3.69
N ASP A 15 -4.59 -7.21 3.53
CA ASP A 15 -4.21 -6.61 2.24
C ASP A 15 -2.77 -6.97 1.88
N LEU A 16 -1.87 -6.98 2.87
CA LEU A 16 -0.49 -7.40 2.66
C LEU A 16 -0.39 -8.90 2.33
N LEU A 17 -1.17 -9.75 2.98
CA LEU A 17 -1.25 -11.17 2.62
C LEU A 17 -1.78 -11.38 1.20
N ALA A 18 -2.78 -10.59 0.76
CA ALA A 18 -3.29 -10.64 -0.62
C ALA A 18 -2.22 -10.17 -1.62
N SER A 19 -1.48 -9.10 -1.33
CA SER A 19 -0.39 -8.61 -2.17
C SER A 19 0.74 -9.65 -2.31
N ARG A 20 1.13 -10.31 -1.22
CA ARG A 20 2.12 -11.41 -1.23
C ARG A 20 1.63 -12.62 -2.04
N ALA A 21 0.33 -12.95 -1.97
CA ALA A 21 -0.25 -14.02 -2.78
C ALA A 21 -0.23 -13.66 -4.28
N THR A 22 -0.49 -12.41 -4.63
CA THR A 22 -0.36 -11.89 -6.00
C THR A 22 1.09 -11.98 -6.50
N LEU A 23 2.07 -11.66 -5.66
CA LEU A 23 3.49 -11.84 -5.99
C LEU A 23 3.80 -13.32 -6.29
N ALA A 24 3.36 -14.23 -5.44
CA ALA A 24 3.56 -15.66 -5.66
C ALA A 24 2.90 -16.14 -6.97
N GLN A 25 1.72 -15.62 -7.31
CA GLN A 25 1.05 -15.88 -8.59
C GLN A 25 1.90 -15.40 -9.77
N LEU A 26 2.40 -14.17 -9.76
CA LEU A 26 3.22 -13.63 -10.86
C LEU A 26 4.56 -14.35 -11.00
N GLN A 27 5.18 -14.75 -9.89
CA GLN A 27 6.39 -15.58 -9.90
C GLN A 27 6.12 -16.94 -10.55
N ALA A 28 4.98 -17.58 -10.24
CA ALA A 28 4.58 -18.81 -10.88
C ALA A 28 4.30 -18.65 -12.38
N LEU A 29 3.67 -17.53 -12.80
CA LEU A 29 3.46 -17.20 -14.21
C LEU A 29 4.77 -16.90 -14.94
N SER A 30 5.74 -16.26 -14.28
CA SER A 30 7.09 -16.08 -14.81
C SER A 30 7.77 -17.43 -15.05
N ALA A 31 7.75 -18.31 -14.07
CA ALA A 31 8.30 -19.67 -14.23
C ALA A 31 7.57 -20.48 -15.31
N ALA A 32 6.25 -20.33 -15.43
CA ALA A 32 5.48 -20.97 -16.51
C ALA A 32 5.89 -20.43 -17.90
N SER A 33 6.18 -19.13 -18.01
CA SER A 33 6.62 -18.53 -19.28
C SER A 33 8.02 -19.02 -19.69
N GLU A 34 8.91 -19.31 -18.76
CA GLU A 34 10.23 -19.91 -19.01
C GLU A 34 10.12 -21.29 -19.64
N GLY A 35 9.05 -22.01 -19.31
CA GLY A 35 8.76 -23.30 -19.96
C GLY A 35 8.62 -23.24 -21.48
N ALA A 36 8.23 -22.08 -22.03
CA ALA A 36 8.11 -21.89 -23.48
C ALA A 36 9.47 -21.79 -24.20
N GLU A 37 10.58 -21.59 -23.48
CA GLU A 37 11.94 -21.62 -24.03
C GLU A 37 12.43 -23.06 -24.34
N TYR A 38 11.72 -24.07 -23.86
CA TYR A 38 12.10 -25.48 -23.97
C TYR A 38 11.12 -26.26 -24.83
N PRO A 39 11.55 -27.40 -25.43
CA PRO A 39 10.65 -28.31 -26.14
C PRO A 39 9.58 -28.87 -25.20
N ARG A 40 8.34 -28.90 -25.69
CA ARG A 40 7.20 -29.51 -24.99
C ARG A 40 6.99 -30.93 -25.47
N LEU A 41 6.83 -31.87 -24.55
CA LEU A 41 6.49 -33.26 -24.80
C LEU A 41 5.03 -33.51 -24.38
N ASP A 42 4.22 -33.96 -25.31
CA ASP A 42 2.83 -34.36 -25.10
C ASP A 42 2.61 -35.85 -25.39
N LEU A 43 1.67 -36.47 -24.69
CA LEU A 43 1.12 -37.78 -24.99
C LEU A 43 -0.29 -37.58 -25.57
N ASP A 44 -0.47 -37.96 -26.81
CA ASP A 44 -1.74 -37.88 -27.51
C ASP A 44 -2.35 -39.29 -27.70
N ALA A 45 -3.62 -39.43 -27.33
CA ALA A 45 -4.40 -40.61 -27.60
C ALA A 45 -5.70 -40.22 -28.28
N SER A 46 -6.01 -40.83 -29.41
CA SER A 46 -7.23 -40.56 -30.15
C SER A 46 -7.89 -41.80 -30.71
N ALA A 47 -9.21 -41.81 -30.75
CA ALA A 47 -10.01 -42.80 -31.42
C ALA A 47 -11.10 -42.09 -32.21
N GLY A 48 -11.31 -42.46 -33.43
CA GLY A 48 -12.30 -41.82 -34.27
C GLY A 48 -12.79 -42.70 -35.41
N ARG A 49 -13.87 -42.29 -36.04
CA ARG A 49 -14.38 -42.92 -37.27
C ARG A 49 -14.40 -41.91 -38.37
N GLN A 50 -13.78 -42.25 -39.48
CA GLN A 50 -13.58 -41.33 -40.61
C GLN A 50 -14.13 -41.93 -41.89
N LYS A 51 -14.69 -41.08 -42.74
CA LYS A 51 -15.15 -41.40 -44.08
C LYS A 51 -14.63 -40.33 -45.06
N TYR A 52 -13.91 -40.77 -46.06
CA TYR A 52 -13.46 -39.88 -47.12
C TYR A 52 -14.48 -39.89 -48.27
N GLY A 53 -14.77 -38.73 -48.83
CA GLY A 53 -15.60 -38.58 -50.02
C GLY A 53 -14.85 -39.01 -51.29
N ALA A 54 -15.57 -39.50 -52.32
CA ALA A 54 -14.98 -39.93 -53.60
C ALA A 54 -14.21 -38.77 -54.33
N ALA A 55 -14.59 -37.52 -54.09
CA ALA A 55 -13.89 -36.37 -54.64
C ALA A 55 -12.46 -36.16 -54.09
N PHE A 56 -12.13 -36.74 -52.89
CA PHE A 56 -10.82 -36.64 -52.28
C PHE A 56 -9.85 -37.76 -52.69
N LEU A 57 -10.40 -38.98 -52.88
CA LEU A 57 -9.61 -40.20 -53.15
C LEU A 57 -9.65 -40.68 -54.58
N GLY A 58 -10.39 -40.01 -55.46
CA GLY A 58 -10.63 -40.46 -56.82
C GLY A 58 -11.71 -41.54 -56.88
N PRO A 59 -11.72 -42.44 -57.95
CA PRO A 59 -12.80 -43.40 -58.19
C PRO A 59 -12.90 -44.50 -57.15
N GLU A 60 -11.91 -44.71 -56.31
CA GLU A 60 -11.94 -45.72 -55.24
C GLU A 60 -12.73 -45.25 -54.04
N LYS A 61 -13.78 -45.97 -53.67
CA LYS A 61 -14.62 -45.72 -52.48
C LYS A 61 -14.02 -46.49 -51.29
N LEU A 62 -13.30 -45.82 -50.43
CA LEU A 62 -12.96 -46.39 -49.12
C LEU A 62 -14.19 -46.39 -48.22
N PRO A 63 -14.52 -47.56 -47.60
CA PRO A 63 -15.58 -47.59 -46.59
C PRO A 63 -15.19 -46.77 -45.37
N PRO A 64 -16.16 -46.30 -44.58
CA PRO A 64 -15.85 -45.65 -43.31
C PRO A 64 -15.03 -46.61 -42.47
N PHE A 65 -13.89 -46.12 -41.90
CA PHE A 65 -13.03 -46.89 -41.04
C PHE A 65 -12.89 -46.22 -39.69
N THR A 66 -12.68 -47.05 -38.65
CA THR A 66 -12.32 -46.60 -37.33
C THR A 66 -10.80 -46.51 -37.28
N PHE A 67 -10.25 -45.52 -36.57
CA PHE A 67 -8.84 -45.45 -36.32
C PHE A 67 -8.58 -45.22 -34.83
N TYR A 68 -7.49 -45.73 -34.37
CA TYR A 68 -6.94 -45.59 -33.04
C TYR A 68 -5.51 -45.10 -33.19
N SER A 69 -5.12 -44.11 -32.35
CA SER A 69 -3.75 -43.59 -32.33
C SER A 69 -3.35 -43.33 -30.89
N VAL A 70 -2.13 -43.69 -30.53
CA VAL A 70 -1.49 -43.28 -29.27
C VAL A 70 -0.03 -43.01 -29.55
N GLY A 71 0.51 -41.89 -29.04
CA GLY A 71 1.89 -41.53 -29.34
C GLY A 71 2.37 -40.32 -28.57
N PHE A 72 3.64 -40.05 -28.71
CA PHE A 72 4.30 -38.87 -28.17
C PHE A 72 4.54 -37.83 -29.27
N GLY A 73 4.29 -36.55 -28.92
CA GLY A 73 4.61 -35.41 -29.74
C GLY A 73 5.59 -34.49 -29.00
N VAL A 74 6.68 -34.12 -29.67
CA VAL A 74 7.59 -33.08 -29.19
C VAL A 74 7.38 -31.87 -30.08
N SER A 75 7.10 -30.71 -29.48
CA SER A 75 6.95 -29.43 -30.20
C SER A 75 7.95 -28.39 -29.66
N TYR A 76 8.57 -27.63 -30.54
CA TYR A 76 9.51 -26.58 -30.18
C TYR A 76 9.34 -25.36 -31.10
N LEU A 77 9.18 -24.18 -30.52
CA LEU A 77 9.16 -22.91 -31.25
C LEU A 77 10.58 -22.33 -31.22
N PHE A 78 11.21 -22.19 -32.40
CA PHE A 78 12.55 -21.64 -32.51
C PHE A 78 12.52 -20.12 -32.42
N ASP A 79 12.95 -19.58 -31.27
CA ASP A 79 12.87 -18.16 -30.94
C ASP A 79 14.04 -17.34 -31.53
N PHE A 80 14.18 -17.30 -32.83
CA PHE A 80 15.24 -16.55 -33.48
C PHE A 80 15.00 -15.02 -33.49
N ALA A 81 13.71 -14.58 -33.44
CA ALA A 81 13.32 -13.19 -33.35
C ALA A 81 13.27 -12.68 -31.88
N GLY A 82 13.43 -13.57 -30.91
CA GLY A 82 13.47 -13.22 -29.50
C GLY A 82 12.08 -13.01 -28.85
N GLY A 83 10.98 -13.38 -29.50
CA GLY A 83 9.63 -13.16 -29.00
C GLY A 83 9.34 -13.90 -27.69
N VAL A 84 9.77 -15.17 -27.58
CA VAL A 84 9.63 -15.96 -26.36
C VAL A 84 10.48 -15.39 -25.22
N ARG A 85 11.76 -15.08 -25.51
CA ARG A 85 12.65 -14.46 -24.50
C ARG A 85 12.12 -13.12 -24.00
N ARG A 86 11.54 -12.29 -24.89
CA ARG A 86 10.90 -11.02 -24.49
C ARG A 86 9.64 -11.24 -23.67
N THR A 87 8.89 -12.32 -23.93
CA THR A 87 7.74 -12.70 -23.09
C THR A 87 8.18 -13.10 -21.68
N VAL A 88 9.23 -13.89 -21.56
CA VAL A 88 9.83 -14.26 -20.26
C VAL A 88 10.33 -13.01 -19.53
N GLU A 89 11.04 -12.12 -20.22
CA GLU A 89 11.53 -10.85 -19.69
C GLU A 89 10.36 -9.99 -19.16
N GLN A 90 9.27 -9.87 -19.91
CA GLN A 90 8.06 -9.14 -19.48
C GLN A 90 7.48 -9.74 -18.21
N GLN A 91 7.30 -11.06 -18.14
CA GLN A 91 6.73 -11.73 -16.96
C GLN A 91 7.63 -11.59 -15.73
N ARG A 92 8.95 -11.69 -15.90
CA ARG A 92 9.91 -11.43 -14.82
C ARG A 92 9.83 -9.97 -14.34
N ALA A 93 9.77 -9.00 -15.24
CA ALA A 93 9.67 -7.60 -14.90
C ALA A 93 8.35 -7.29 -14.14
N LEU A 94 7.22 -7.92 -14.52
CA LEU A 94 5.96 -7.80 -13.79
C LEU A 94 6.04 -8.42 -12.39
N ALA A 95 6.73 -9.54 -12.22
CA ALA A 95 6.96 -10.13 -10.90
C ALA A 95 7.85 -9.25 -10.01
N VAL A 96 8.88 -8.60 -10.60
CA VAL A 96 9.72 -7.62 -9.89
C VAL A 96 8.92 -6.39 -9.51
N ALA A 97 8.07 -5.87 -10.41
CA ALA A 97 7.18 -4.74 -10.09
C ALA A 97 6.29 -5.07 -8.88
N GLN A 98 5.65 -6.25 -8.88
CA GLN A 98 4.82 -6.69 -7.76
C GLN A 98 5.61 -6.90 -6.46
N GLN A 99 6.88 -7.31 -6.54
CA GLN A 99 7.74 -7.41 -5.37
C GLN A 99 7.91 -6.04 -4.71
N HIS A 100 8.19 -5.00 -5.49
CA HIS A 100 8.32 -3.63 -4.98
C HIS A 100 6.96 -3.05 -4.53
N GLU A 101 5.84 -3.48 -5.12
CA GLU A 101 4.50 -3.14 -4.62
C GLU A 101 4.23 -3.77 -3.24
N VAL A 102 4.72 -4.99 -2.98
CA VAL A 102 4.66 -5.59 -1.64
C VAL A 102 5.50 -4.78 -0.65
N GLU A 103 6.72 -4.38 -1.01
CA GLU A 103 7.59 -3.53 -0.18
C GLU A 103 6.94 -2.17 0.11
N ALA A 104 6.29 -1.56 -0.89
CA ALA A 104 5.52 -0.32 -0.71
C ALA A 104 4.31 -0.52 0.24
N ALA A 105 3.61 -1.64 0.11
CA ALA A 105 2.50 -1.99 0.99
C ALA A 105 2.97 -2.23 2.45
N GLU A 106 4.13 -2.87 2.65
CA GLU A 106 4.73 -3.05 3.98
C GLU A 106 5.07 -1.70 4.63
N LEU A 107 5.61 -0.77 3.85
CA LEU A 107 5.90 0.58 4.30
C LEU A 107 4.61 1.33 4.65
N ALA A 108 3.58 1.26 3.80
CA ALA A 108 2.28 1.89 4.03
C ALA A 108 1.57 1.32 5.27
N VAL A 109 1.57 0.00 5.48
CA VAL A 109 1.01 -0.63 6.68
C VAL A 109 1.75 -0.15 7.92
N SER A 110 3.09 -0.10 7.89
CA SER A 110 3.91 0.38 9.01
C SER A 110 3.61 1.84 9.34
N GLY A 111 3.51 2.71 8.33
CA GLY A 111 3.12 4.10 8.47
C GLY A 111 1.73 4.28 9.05
N ASN A 112 0.74 3.55 8.50
CA ASN A 112 -0.63 3.61 9.00
C ASN A 112 -0.73 3.16 10.47
N VAL A 113 0.01 2.12 10.88
CA VAL A 113 0.07 1.72 12.30
C VAL A 113 0.66 2.83 13.16
N ALA A 114 1.73 3.49 12.70
CA ALA A 114 2.35 4.59 13.43
C ALA A 114 1.40 5.79 13.57
N HIS A 115 0.72 6.20 12.50
CA HIS A 115 -0.30 7.26 12.52
C HIS A 115 -1.45 6.95 13.46
N GLN A 116 -2.01 5.73 13.42
CA GLN A 116 -3.13 5.37 14.30
C GLN A 116 -2.68 5.24 15.77
N ALA A 117 -1.47 4.75 16.02
CA ALA A 117 -0.91 4.70 17.37
C ALA A 117 -0.68 6.11 17.93
N LEU A 118 -0.19 7.04 17.10
CA LEU A 118 -0.01 8.44 17.45
C LEU A 118 -1.36 9.13 17.70
N ALA A 119 -2.36 8.91 16.84
CA ALA A 119 -3.71 9.45 17.03
C ALA A 119 -4.33 8.96 18.34
N ALA A 120 -4.16 7.68 18.67
CA ALA A 120 -4.62 7.14 19.95
C ALA A 120 -3.89 7.78 21.15
N GLY A 121 -2.56 7.96 21.05
CA GLY A 121 -1.75 8.63 22.08
C GLY A 121 -2.13 10.09 22.26
N SER A 122 -2.33 10.82 21.17
CA SER A 122 -2.77 12.23 21.17
C SER A 122 -4.17 12.37 21.77
N ALA A 123 -5.13 11.53 21.37
CA ALA A 123 -6.47 11.56 21.91
C ALA A 123 -6.49 11.30 23.43
N ARG A 124 -5.68 10.36 23.92
CA ARG A 124 -5.54 10.10 25.37
C ARG A 124 -4.95 11.30 26.10
N ALA A 125 -3.87 11.90 25.59
CA ALA A 125 -3.26 13.09 26.20
C ALA A 125 -4.26 14.27 26.26
N GLN A 126 -5.08 14.45 25.22
CA GLN A 126 -6.15 15.45 25.20
C GLN A 126 -7.25 15.10 26.20
N ILE A 127 -7.67 13.83 26.33
CA ILE A 127 -8.67 13.38 27.32
C ILE A 127 -8.15 13.66 28.73
N GLU A 128 -6.92 13.29 29.06
CA GLU A 128 -6.30 13.58 30.37
C GLU A 128 -6.27 15.09 30.66
N SER A 129 -5.95 15.92 29.67
CA SER A 129 -5.96 17.37 29.80
C SER A 129 -7.35 17.92 30.08
N VAL A 130 -8.38 17.41 29.41
CA VAL A 130 -9.78 17.83 29.62
C VAL A 130 -10.32 17.30 30.94
N GLU A 131 -9.96 16.11 31.37
CA GLU A 131 -10.35 15.57 32.70
C GLU A 131 -9.72 16.37 33.84
N ALA A 132 -8.45 16.82 33.69
CA ALA A 132 -7.82 17.74 34.63
C ALA A 132 -8.51 19.13 34.65
N LEU A 133 -8.92 19.64 33.48
CA LEU A 133 -9.72 20.88 33.39
C LEU A 133 -11.06 20.74 34.15
N LEU A 134 -11.78 19.64 33.95
CA LEU A 134 -13.06 19.42 34.61
C LEU A 134 -12.93 19.30 36.14
N ALA A 135 -11.80 18.75 36.65
CA ALA A 135 -11.48 18.73 38.06
C ALA A 135 -11.21 20.16 38.62
N ASP A 136 -10.52 21.00 37.86
CA ASP A 136 -10.32 22.41 38.18
C ASP A 136 -11.65 23.18 38.17
N ASP A 137 -12.53 22.94 37.16
CA ASP A 137 -13.86 23.55 37.07
C ASP A 137 -14.75 23.19 38.24
N GLU A 138 -14.72 21.93 38.68
CA GLU A 138 -15.46 21.49 39.87
C GLU A 138 -15.00 22.22 41.15
N SER A 139 -13.67 22.36 41.29
CA SER A 139 -13.06 23.11 42.40
C SER A 139 -13.46 24.59 42.39
N ASN A 140 -13.46 25.22 41.20
CA ASN A 140 -13.87 26.60 41.02
C ASN A 140 -15.37 26.78 41.27
N LEU A 141 -16.22 25.88 40.78
CA LEU A 141 -17.65 25.92 41.03
C LEU A 141 -17.96 25.87 42.53
N LYS A 142 -17.25 25.01 43.29
CA LYS A 142 -17.37 24.93 44.74
C LYS A 142 -16.98 26.25 45.41
N LEU A 143 -15.84 26.84 45.04
CA LEU A 143 -15.41 28.15 45.55
C LEU A 143 -16.42 29.23 45.31
N VAL A 144 -17.04 29.30 44.15
CA VAL A 144 -18.06 30.30 43.78
C VAL A 144 -19.37 30.05 44.54
N GLN A 145 -19.74 28.79 44.78
CA GLN A 145 -20.90 28.43 45.61
C GLN A 145 -20.69 28.83 47.07
N ASP A 146 -19.54 28.53 47.66
CA ASP A 146 -19.20 28.93 49.02
C ASP A 146 -19.21 30.46 49.18
N ALA A 147 -18.67 31.21 48.18
CA ALA A 147 -18.70 32.68 48.14
C ALA A 147 -20.13 33.23 47.97
N PHE A 148 -21.00 32.55 47.24
CA PHE A 148 -22.40 32.94 47.11
C PHE A 148 -23.15 32.75 48.43
N GLU A 149 -22.94 31.63 49.13
CA GLU A 149 -23.50 31.35 50.45
C GLU A 149 -23.04 32.36 51.51
N ALA A 150 -21.78 32.79 51.41
CA ALA A 150 -21.22 33.88 52.25
C ALA A 150 -21.67 35.29 51.86
N GLY A 151 -22.45 35.44 50.80
CA GLY A 151 -22.94 36.73 50.29
C GLY A 151 -21.90 37.59 49.55
N SER A 152 -20.75 37.03 49.21
CA SER A 152 -19.65 37.75 48.49
C SER A 152 -19.67 37.51 46.97
N ALA A 153 -20.45 36.58 46.46
CA ALA A 153 -20.72 36.32 45.02
C ALA A 153 -22.21 36.40 44.72
N ASN A 154 -22.59 36.55 43.46
CA ASN A 154 -23.98 36.59 43.03
C ASN A 154 -24.39 35.29 42.30
N ARG A 155 -25.69 35.12 42.03
CA ARG A 155 -26.23 33.91 41.33
C ARG A 155 -25.70 33.77 39.91
N VAL A 156 -25.35 34.89 39.23
CA VAL A 156 -24.82 34.87 37.87
C VAL A 156 -23.42 34.27 37.85
N ASP A 157 -22.63 34.49 38.89
CA ASP A 157 -21.28 33.92 39.01
C ASP A 157 -21.31 32.39 39.11
N VAL A 158 -22.28 31.86 39.91
CA VAL A 158 -22.52 30.41 40.01
C VAL A 158 -22.95 29.82 38.67
N LEU A 159 -23.88 30.48 37.97
CA LEU A 159 -24.35 30.03 36.64
C LEU A 159 -23.23 30.08 35.59
N ASN A 160 -22.36 31.08 35.63
CA ASN A 160 -21.20 31.18 34.74
C ASN A 160 -20.23 29.99 34.97
N ALA A 161 -19.91 29.66 36.21
CA ALA A 161 -19.05 28.53 36.52
C ALA A 161 -19.69 27.18 36.10
N GLN A 162 -21.01 27.03 36.33
CA GLN A 162 -21.77 25.85 35.86
C GLN A 162 -21.76 25.72 34.32
N SER A 163 -21.95 26.86 33.62
CA SER A 163 -21.93 26.91 32.14
C SER A 163 -20.58 26.54 31.58
N GLN A 164 -19.48 27.08 32.19
CA GLN A 164 -18.12 26.75 31.77
C GLN A 164 -17.88 25.25 31.89
N ARG A 165 -18.13 24.65 33.05
CA ARG A 165 -17.97 23.20 33.26
C ARG A 165 -18.79 22.38 32.27
N ALA A 166 -20.06 22.78 32.02
CA ALA A 166 -20.91 22.10 31.06
C ALA A 166 -20.38 22.17 29.64
N ASN A 167 -19.82 23.33 29.24
CA ASN A 167 -19.19 23.49 27.91
C ASN A 167 -17.95 22.59 27.79
N ASP A 168 -17.08 22.59 28.79
CA ASP A 168 -15.83 21.81 28.75
C ASP A 168 -16.11 20.30 28.79
N GLN A 169 -17.18 19.88 29.48
CA GLN A 169 -17.63 18.49 29.45
C GLN A 169 -18.03 18.01 28.04
N THR A 170 -18.43 18.90 27.13
CA THR A 170 -18.78 18.54 25.75
C THR A 170 -17.57 18.10 24.91
N LEU A 171 -16.33 18.37 25.34
CA LEU A 171 -15.12 17.99 24.64
C LEU A 171 -14.85 16.48 24.73
N LEU A 172 -15.16 15.85 25.88
CA LEU A 172 -14.83 14.43 26.12
C LEU A 172 -15.47 13.45 25.13
N PRO A 173 -16.77 13.55 24.76
CA PRO A 173 -17.37 12.58 23.84
C PRO A 173 -16.69 12.55 22.45
N ALA A 174 -16.23 13.71 21.95
CA ALA A 174 -15.54 13.81 20.67
C ALA A 174 -14.18 13.11 20.74
N LEU A 175 -13.37 13.40 21.79
CA LEU A 175 -12.04 12.81 21.98
C LEU A 175 -12.12 11.30 22.24
N ARG A 176 -13.09 10.84 23.03
CA ARG A 176 -13.30 9.40 23.24
C ARG A 176 -13.70 8.67 21.97
N ARG A 177 -14.48 9.31 21.09
CA ARG A 177 -14.79 8.76 19.77
C ARG A 177 -13.54 8.67 18.89
N GLU A 178 -12.71 9.70 18.90
CA GLU A 178 -11.45 9.73 18.15
C GLU A 178 -10.52 8.59 18.59
N LEU A 179 -10.34 8.43 19.92
CA LEU A 179 -9.58 7.33 20.50
C LEU A 179 -10.13 5.96 20.04
N SER A 180 -11.44 5.73 20.18
CA SER A 180 -12.04 4.46 19.76
C SER A 180 -11.88 4.22 18.26
N THR A 181 -11.95 5.27 17.43
CA THR A 181 -11.75 5.15 15.98
C THR A 181 -10.32 4.73 15.65
N ALA A 182 -9.33 5.33 16.30
CA ALA A 182 -7.92 4.97 16.12
C ALA A 182 -7.64 3.52 16.60
N GLU A 183 -8.19 3.12 17.75
CA GLU A 183 -8.06 1.76 18.27
C GLU A 183 -8.71 0.71 17.34
N HIS A 184 -9.89 1.01 16.78
CA HIS A 184 -10.54 0.14 15.80
C HIS A 184 -9.72 0.04 14.49
N ALA A 185 -9.15 1.15 14.02
CA ALA A 185 -8.28 1.15 12.84
C ALA A 185 -7.00 0.30 13.07
N LEU A 186 -6.40 0.38 14.26
CA LEU A 186 -5.28 -0.48 14.64
C LEU A 186 -5.65 -1.97 14.62
N ALA A 187 -6.81 -2.34 15.15
CA ALA A 187 -7.29 -3.72 15.11
C ALA A 187 -7.40 -4.24 13.66
N LEU A 188 -7.96 -3.43 12.76
CA LEU A 188 -8.08 -3.78 11.34
C LEU A 188 -6.70 -3.90 10.66
N LEU A 189 -5.75 -3.02 10.99
CA LEU A 189 -4.38 -3.07 10.47
C LEU A 189 -3.65 -4.35 10.92
N VAL A 190 -3.89 -4.79 12.15
CA VAL A 190 -3.35 -6.06 12.69
C VAL A 190 -4.09 -7.27 12.11
N GLY A 191 -5.21 -7.08 11.40
CA GLY A 191 -5.99 -8.14 10.77
C GLY A 191 -7.00 -8.82 11.69
N GLU A 192 -7.32 -8.18 12.81
CA GLU A 192 -8.25 -8.68 13.82
C GLU A 192 -9.54 -7.84 13.87
N ALA A 193 -10.61 -8.42 14.40
CA ALA A 193 -11.84 -7.67 14.64
C ALA A 193 -11.68 -6.75 15.85
N PRO A 194 -12.22 -5.50 15.82
CA PRO A 194 -12.10 -4.56 16.94
C PRO A 194 -12.57 -5.10 18.30
N ALA A 195 -13.52 -6.04 18.32
CA ALA A 195 -13.99 -6.68 19.55
C ALA A 195 -13.08 -7.79 20.08
N ALA A 196 -12.16 -8.29 19.28
CA ALA A 196 -11.27 -9.41 19.61
C ALA A 196 -9.86 -8.98 19.97
N TRP A 197 -9.48 -7.74 19.64
CA TRP A 197 -8.15 -7.18 19.86
C TRP A 197 -8.22 -5.89 20.67
N SER A 198 -7.27 -5.69 21.56
CA SER A 198 -7.16 -4.49 22.39
C SER A 198 -5.86 -3.76 22.04
N ALA A 199 -5.99 -2.48 21.69
CA ALA A 199 -4.84 -1.64 21.41
C ALA A 199 -3.95 -1.49 22.65
N PRO A 200 -2.63 -1.53 22.49
CA PRO A 200 -1.70 -1.13 23.56
C PRO A 200 -1.97 0.32 24.00
N ASP A 201 -1.61 0.61 25.24
CA ASP A 201 -1.73 1.97 25.78
C ASP A 201 -0.58 2.83 25.23
N PHE A 202 -0.81 3.46 24.05
CA PHE A 202 0.14 4.39 23.45
C PHE A 202 0.09 5.74 24.17
N LYS A 203 1.25 6.26 24.52
CA LYS A 203 1.41 7.59 25.14
C LYS A 203 2.15 8.50 24.17
N LEU A 204 1.73 9.76 24.07
CA LEU A 204 2.33 10.74 23.18
C LEU A 204 3.83 10.95 23.48
N GLU A 205 4.22 10.86 24.74
CA GLU A 205 5.59 11.02 25.22
C GLU A 205 6.55 9.88 24.80
N GLU A 206 6.01 8.73 24.37
CA GLU A 206 6.80 7.59 23.89
C GLU A 206 7.26 7.77 22.43
N PHE A 207 6.68 8.75 21.71
CA PHE A 207 7.11 9.09 20.35
C PHE A 207 8.28 10.07 20.43
N ALA A 208 9.38 9.69 19.78
CA ALA A 208 10.58 10.52 19.72
C ALA A 208 10.70 11.18 18.36
N SER A 209 10.90 12.48 18.33
CA SER A 209 11.28 13.16 17.10
C SER A 209 12.67 12.71 16.66
N PRO A 210 12.88 12.51 15.34
CA PRO A 210 14.22 12.24 14.84
C PRO A 210 15.15 13.41 15.17
N SER A 211 16.31 13.09 15.74
CA SER A 211 17.29 14.07 16.23
C SER A 211 17.97 14.89 15.13
N SER A 212 17.83 14.50 13.87
CA SER A 212 18.35 15.25 12.71
C SER A 212 17.50 14.95 11.47
N VAL A 213 17.10 16.00 10.78
CA VAL A 213 16.46 15.90 9.45
C VAL A 213 17.58 15.63 8.44
N PRO A 214 17.54 14.52 7.68
CA PRO A 214 18.56 14.24 6.69
C PRO A 214 18.49 15.25 5.54
N GLN A 215 19.58 15.91 5.27
CA GLN A 215 19.74 16.72 4.05
C GLN A 215 20.01 15.80 2.85
N THR A 216 19.07 14.92 2.54
CA THR A 216 19.27 13.89 1.51
C THR A 216 19.09 14.47 0.12
N LEU A 217 20.05 14.17 -0.75
CA LEU A 217 19.99 14.55 -2.16
C LEU A 217 18.87 13.77 -2.90
N PRO A 218 18.11 14.42 -3.79
CA PRO A 218 17.00 13.79 -4.52
C PRO A 218 17.37 12.51 -5.28
N ALA A 219 18.61 12.37 -5.75
CA ALA A 219 19.06 11.23 -6.53
C ALA A 219 19.08 9.90 -5.74
N GLU A 220 19.35 9.92 -4.44
CA GLU A 220 19.32 8.69 -3.62
C GLU A 220 17.90 8.18 -3.33
N LEU A 221 16.93 9.06 -3.33
CA LEU A 221 15.52 8.70 -3.11
C LEU A 221 14.99 7.81 -4.25
N ALA A 222 15.37 8.11 -5.50
CA ALA A 222 14.93 7.35 -6.66
C ALA A 222 15.35 5.87 -6.61
N HIS A 223 16.43 5.53 -5.89
CA HIS A 223 16.91 4.15 -5.74
C HIS A 223 16.44 3.44 -4.47
N ARG A 224 15.71 4.12 -3.60
CA ARG A 224 15.30 3.58 -2.29
C ARG A 224 13.79 3.40 -2.13
N ARG A 225 13.00 4.19 -2.86
CA ARG A 225 11.54 4.15 -2.75
C ARG A 225 10.96 2.96 -3.53
N PRO A 226 10.20 2.09 -2.86
CA PRO A 226 9.60 0.92 -3.50
C PRO A 226 8.61 1.28 -4.63
N ASP A 227 7.87 2.39 -4.51
CA ASP A 227 6.93 2.86 -5.53
C ASP A 227 7.63 3.29 -6.83
N ILE A 228 8.80 3.95 -6.73
CA ILE A 228 9.63 4.30 -7.89
C ILE A 228 10.19 3.04 -8.55
N LEU A 229 10.71 2.10 -7.76
CA LEU A 229 11.25 0.84 -8.26
C LEU A 229 10.17 -0.03 -8.92
N ALA A 230 8.95 -0.03 -8.39
CA ALA A 230 7.81 -0.70 -9.01
C ALA A 230 7.47 -0.08 -10.38
N ALA A 231 7.41 1.26 -10.46
CA ALA A 231 7.14 1.96 -11.72
C ALA A 231 8.26 1.75 -12.76
N GLU A 232 9.54 1.68 -12.34
CA GLU A 232 10.66 1.34 -13.21
C GLU A 232 10.54 -0.08 -13.77
N ALA A 233 10.20 -1.06 -12.92
CA ALA A 233 9.97 -2.43 -13.34
C ALA A 233 8.76 -2.57 -14.28
N GLN A 234 7.70 -1.81 -14.09
CA GLN A 234 6.56 -1.74 -15.01
C GLN A 234 6.97 -1.15 -16.37
N LEU A 235 7.82 -0.11 -16.40
CA LEU A 235 8.38 0.44 -17.64
C LEU A 235 9.24 -0.60 -18.36
N HIS A 236 10.03 -1.38 -17.62
CA HIS A 236 10.79 -2.49 -18.19
C HIS A 236 9.87 -3.54 -18.82
N ALA A 237 8.77 -3.92 -18.14
CA ALA A 237 7.78 -4.85 -18.71
C ALA A 237 7.13 -4.31 -19.99
N ALA A 238 6.80 -3.01 -20.03
CA ALA A 238 6.25 -2.35 -21.21
C ALA A 238 7.29 -2.31 -22.38
N THR A 239 8.56 -2.11 -22.06
CA THR A 239 9.66 -2.17 -23.06
C THR A 239 9.81 -3.57 -23.64
N ALA A 240 9.73 -4.61 -22.82
CA ALA A 240 9.73 -6.00 -23.28
C ALA A 240 8.52 -6.30 -24.18
N ALA A 241 7.34 -5.73 -23.89
CA ALA A 241 6.14 -5.86 -24.73
C ALA A 241 6.33 -5.29 -26.13
N VAL A 242 7.07 -4.19 -26.29
CA VAL A 242 7.46 -3.68 -27.62
C VAL A 242 8.30 -4.72 -28.36
N GLY A 243 9.24 -5.36 -27.67
CA GLY A 243 10.06 -6.44 -28.24
C GLY A 243 9.23 -7.63 -28.70
N ILE A 244 8.21 -8.04 -27.93
CA ILE A 244 7.26 -9.10 -28.33
C ILE A 244 6.51 -8.71 -29.60
N ALA A 245 5.95 -7.48 -29.65
CA ALA A 245 5.21 -7.01 -30.80
C ALA A 245 6.10 -6.90 -32.06
N ALA A 246 7.36 -6.48 -31.90
CA ALA A 246 8.36 -6.44 -32.98
C ALA A 246 8.73 -7.85 -33.46
N ALA A 247 8.90 -8.82 -32.55
CA ALA A 247 9.21 -10.20 -32.90
C ALA A 247 8.11 -10.85 -33.75
N ASN A 248 6.85 -10.49 -33.53
CA ASN A 248 5.71 -10.97 -34.29
C ASN A 248 5.67 -10.47 -35.75
N LEU A 249 6.52 -9.51 -36.13
CA LEU A 249 6.71 -9.08 -37.53
C LEU A 249 7.58 -10.04 -38.33
N TYR A 250 8.29 -10.96 -37.69
CA TYR A 250 9.19 -11.91 -38.30
C TYR A 250 8.54 -13.29 -38.45
N PRO A 251 9.08 -14.16 -39.37
CA PRO A 251 8.60 -15.51 -39.51
C PRO A 251 8.65 -16.30 -38.21
N GLN A 252 7.66 -17.15 -37.96
CA GLN A 252 7.68 -18.11 -36.85
C GLN A 252 8.12 -19.47 -37.39
N ILE A 253 9.12 -20.07 -36.74
CA ILE A 253 9.67 -21.38 -37.11
C ILE A 253 9.35 -22.34 -35.98
N SER A 254 8.61 -23.41 -36.30
CA SER A 254 8.32 -24.50 -35.36
C SER A 254 8.86 -25.83 -35.84
N LEU A 255 9.32 -26.65 -34.93
CA LEU A 255 9.75 -28.01 -35.16
C LEU A 255 8.86 -28.96 -34.38
N THR A 256 8.28 -29.95 -35.05
CA THR A 256 7.43 -30.97 -34.42
C THR A 256 7.96 -32.36 -34.77
N ALA A 257 8.22 -33.18 -33.79
CA ALA A 257 8.55 -34.59 -33.95
C ALA A 257 7.46 -35.43 -33.31
N THR A 258 7.00 -36.45 -34.00
CA THR A 258 5.96 -37.36 -33.50
C THR A 258 6.43 -38.83 -33.61
N ALA A 259 6.09 -39.62 -32.62
CA ALA A 259 6.24 -41.06 -32.63
C ALA A 259 4.97 -41.67 -32.08
N SER A 260 4.25 -42.44 -32.90
CA SER A 260 2.92 -42.93 -32.53
C SER A 260 2.69 -44.36 -33.02
N MET A 261 1.76 -45.02 -32.39
CA MET A 261 1.16 -46.26 -32.85
C MET A 261 -0.22 -45.96 -33.43
N GLN A 262 -0.50 -46.42 -34.64
CA GLN A 262 -1.75 -46.14 -35.35
C GLN A 262 -2.30 -47.42 -35.96
N SER A 263 -3.60 -47.69 -35.74
CA SER A 263 -4.27 -48.87 -36.30
C SER A 263 -5.73 -48.63 -36.55
N THR A 264 -6.31 -49.34 -37.50
CA THR A 264 -7.76 -49.38 -37.72
C THR A 264 -8.48 -50.39 -36.79
N VAL A 265 -7.75 -51.21 -36.06
CA VAL A 265 -8.28 -52.22 -35.17
C VAL A 265 -7.57 -52.11 -33.83
N LEU A 266 -8.31 -52.05 -32.74
CA LEU A 266 -7.76 -51.79 -31.41
C LEU A 266 -6.74 -52.83 -30.94
N HIS A 267 -6.97 -54.14 -31.23
CA HIS A 267 -6.07 -55.22 -30.77
C HIS A 267 -4.70 -55.20 -31.46
N SER A 268 -4.58 -54.59 -32.63
CA SER A 268 -3.31 -54.47 -33.38
C SER A 268 -2.63 -53.10 -33.18
N LEU A 269 -3.14 -52.26 -32.30
CA LEU A 269 -2.58 -50.93 -32.07
C LEU A 269 -1.11 -50.98 -31.66
N PHE A 270 -0.71 -51.96 -30.87
CA PHE A 270 0.66 -52.10 -30.34
C PHE A 270 1.52 -53.06 -31.14
N ASP A 271 1.09 -53.52 -32.30
CA ASP A 271 1.90 -54.33 -33.17
C ASP A 271 3.03 -53.52 -33.83
N SER A 272 4.14 -54.18 -34.12
CA SER A 272 5.31 -53.50 -34.73
C SER A 272 4.98 -52.79 -36.06
N ASN A 273 3.98 -53.28 -36.80
CA ASN A 273 3.53 -52.70 -38.06
C ASN A 273 2.65 -51.44 -37.90
N SER A 274 2.26 -51.10 -36.68
CA SER A 274 1.42 -49.95 -36.37
C SER A 274 2.25 -48.71 -36.04
N SER A 275 3.57 -48.78 -36.03
CA SER A 275 4.46 -47.66 -35.71
C SER A 275 4.50 -46.62 -36.82
N ALA A 276 4.38 -45.37 -36.43
CA ALA A 276 4.52 -44.21 -37.31
C ALA A 276 5.43 -43.16 -36.65
N ALA A 277 6.32 -42.57 -37.40
CA ALA A 277 7.14 -41.46 -36.92
C ALA A 277 7.19 -40.32 -37.96
N GLY A 278 7.24 -39.10 -37.52
CA GLY A 278 7.30 -37.91 -38.38
C GLY A 278 8.16 -36.83 -37.76
N LEU A 279 8.87 -36.08 -38.62
CA LEU A 279 9.57 -34.84 -38.25
C LEU A 279 9.13 -33.76 -39.23
N THR A 280 8.58 -32.66 -38.72
CA THR A 280 8.04 -31.56 -39.53
C THR A 280 8.61 -30.26 -39.05
N GLY A 281 9.27 -29.54 -39.92
CA GLY A 281 9.64 -28.12 -39.75
C GLY A 281 8.60 -27.24 -40.45
N SER A 282 8.06 -26.28 -39.75
CA SER A 282 7.08 -25.31 -40.27
C SER A 282 7.61 -23.89 -40.16
N LEU A 283 7.46 -23.10 -41.22
CA LEU A 283 7.73 -21.66 -41.24
C LEU A 283 6.44 -20.94 -41.62
N THR A 284 5.98 -20.05 -40.76
CA THR A 284 4.78 -19.23 -40.99
C THR A 284 5.12 -17.75 -40.92
N GLN A 285 4.81 -17.02 -42.00
CA GLN A 285 4.96 -15.56 -42.08
C GLN A 285 3.70 -14.95 -42.67
N PRO A 286 3.00 -14.08 -41.95
CA PRO A 286 1.94 -13.27 -42.56
C PRO A 286 2.54 -12.31 -43.57
N LEU A 287 2.15 -12.44 -44.85
CA LEU A 287 2.59 -11.54 -45.93
C LEU A 287 1.65 -10.33 -46.10
N PHE A 288 0.38 -10.48 -45.76
CA PHE A 288 -0.60 -9.43 -45.80
C PHE A 288 -1.64 -9.62 -44.70
N ASP A 289 -1.73 -8.66 -43.80
CA ASP A 289 -2.56 -8.65 -42.61
C ASP A 289 -3.33 -7.32 -42.42
N HIS A 290 -3.44 -6.52 -43.47
CA HIS A 290 -3.99 -5.16 -43.45
C HIS A 290 -3.28 -4.23 -42.44
N GLY A 291 -2.02 -4.48 -42.12
CA GLY A 291 -1.21 -3.67 -41.19
C GLY A 291 -1.46 -3.95 -39.70
N THR A 292 -2.13 -5.06 -39.38
CA THR A 292 -2.49 -5.43 -37.99
C THR A 292 -1.25 -5.54 -37.09
N LEU A 293 -0.22 -6.27 -37.53
CA LEU A 293 1.01 -6.46 -36.74
C LEU A 293 1.75 -5.14 -36.50
N ARG A 294 1.86 -4.29 -37.52
CA ARG A 294 2.47 -2.96 -37.40
C ARG A 294 1.64 -2.03 -36.50
N ALA A 295 0.31 -2.15 -36.52
CA ALA A 295 -0.54 -1.39 -35.60
C ALA A 295 -0.37 -1.86 -34.16
N ARG A 296 -0.22 -3.16 -33.92
CA ARG A 296 0.10 -3.73 -32.57
C ARG A 296 1.46 -3.27 -32.05
N GLU A 297 2.49 -3.24 -32.92
CA GLU A 297 3.80 -2.72 -32.55
C GLU A 297 3.74 -1.24 -32.16
N ARG A 298 3.03 -0.41 -32.96
CA ARG A 298 2.80 1.00 -32.59
C ARG A 298 2.06 1.14 -31.27
N ALA A 299 1.00 0.35 -31.07
CA ALA A 299 0.26 0.37 -29.81
C ALA A 299 1.13 0.00 -28.60
N ALA A 300 2.03 -0.99 -28.74
CA ALA A 300 2.97 -1.35 -27.69
C ALA A 300 3.99 -0.21 -27.40
N ARG A 301 4.44 0.52 -28.42
CA ARG A 301 5.32 1.70 -28.24
C ARG A 301 4.59 2.82 -27.50
N GLU A 302 3.35 3.12 -27.84
CA GLU A 302 2.58 4.14 -27.12
C GLU A 302 2.27 3.72 -25.69
N ALA A 303 2.04 2.43 -25.44
CA ALA A 303 1.93 1.89 -24.07
C ALA A 303 3.23 2.04 -23.27
N MET A 304 4.38 1.84 -23.89
CA MET A 304 5.69 2.10 -23.27
C MET A 304 5.86 3.61 -22.95
N HIS A 305 5.49 4.51 -23.86
CA HIS A 305 5.54 5.96 -23.60
C HIS A 305 4.60 6.36 -22.42
N ALA A 306 3.40 5.76 -22.35
CA ALA A 306 2.51 5.98 -21.22
C ALA A 306 3.13 5.48 -19.90
N SER A 307 3.79 4.31 -19.91
CA SER A 307 4.49 3.78 -18.74
C SER A 307 5.69 4.67 -18.33
N LEU A 308 6.42 5.24 -19.30
CA LEU A 308 7.50 6.21 -19.03
C LEU A 308 6.95 7.47 -18.33
N ALA A 309 5.87 8.04 -18.87
CA ALA A 309 5.25 9.22 -18.27
C ALA A 309 4.73 8.94 -16.84
N ASN A 310 4.20 7.73 -16.59
CA ASN A 310 3.81 7.31 -15.24
C ASN A 310 5.02 7.20 -14.31
N TYR A 311 6.13 6.63 -14.76
CA TYR A 311 7.37 6.59 -13.98
C TYR A 311 7.86 8.00 -13.61
N GLU A 312 7.92 8.91 -14.59
CA GLU A 312 8.30 10.30 -14.36
C GLU A 312 7.35 11.00 -13.36
N GLN A 313 6.04 10.73 -13.44
CA GLN A 313 5.05 11.27 -12.52
C GLN A 313 5.27 10.77 -11.09
N VAL A 314 5.55 9.47 -10.90
CA VAL A 314 5.85 8.89 -9.58
C VAL A 314 7.11 9.54 -8.98
N VAL A 315 8.16 9.73 -9.77
CA VAL A 315 9.40 10.41 -9.34
C VAL A 315 9.11 11.85 -8.91
N LEU A 316 8.39 12.62 -9.73
CA LEU A 316 8.03 14.01 -9.39
C LEU A 316 7.18 14.10 -8.12
N HIS A 317 6.20 13.19 -7.98
CA HIS A 317 5.35 13.15 -6.79
C HIS A 317 6.16 12.83 -5.53
N SER A 318 7.11 11.90 -5.64
CA SER A 318 7.98 11.55 -4.51
C SER A 318 8.86 12.73 -4.05
N PHE A 319 9.35 13.54 -4.99
CA PHE A 319 10.10 14.75 -4.64
C PHE A 319 9.20 15.81 -3.99
N GLY A 320 7.96 15.96 -4.47
CA GLY A 320 6.97 16.84 -3.84
C GLY A 320 6.69 16.44 -2.40
N GLN A 321 6.43 15.15 -2.14
CA GLN A 321 6.18 14.64 -0.79
C GLN A 321 7.34 14.92 0.18
N VAL A 322 8.59 14.75 -0.26
CA VAL A 322 9.75 15.07 0.59
C VAL A 322 9.85 16.58 0.87
N ALA A 323 9.64 17.40 -0.16
CA ALA A 323 9.67 18.85 0.00
C ALA A 323 8.59 19.34 0.97
N ASP A 324 7.35 18.86 0.80
CA ASP A 324 6.22 19.19 1.65
C ASP A 324 6.47 18.77 3.12
N ALA A 325 6.97 17.56 3.34
CA ALA A 325 7.27 17.06 4.69
C ALA A 325 8.42 17.82 5.38
N LEU A 326 9.43 18.27 4.62
CA LEU A 326 10.52 19.08 5.17
C LEU A 326 10.04 20.47 5.58
N GLU A 327 9.20 21.12 4.75
CA GLU A 327 8.62 22.43 5.04
C GLU A 327 7.63 22.35 6.22
N ALA A 328 6.81 21.30 6.28
CA ALA A 328 5.91 21.04 7.40
C ALA A 328 6.68 20.96 8.74
N LEU A 329 7.77 20.20 8.80
CA LEU A 329 8.59 20.08 10.01
C LEU A 329 9.27 21.38 10.44
N GLU A 330 9.59 22.30 9.50
CA GLU A 330 10.10 23.62 9.83
C GLU A 330 9.01 24.46 10.51
N HIS A 331 7.82 24.50 9.93
CA HIS A 331 6.67 25.23 10.50
C HIS A 331 6.19 24.63 11.83
N ASP A 332 6.25 23.32 11.99
CA ASP A 332 5.93 22.65 13.26
C ASP A 332 6.84 23.10 14.39
N ARG A 333 8.12 23.31 14.13
CA ARG A 333 9.05 23.82 15.15
C ARG A 333 8.66 25.23 15.61
N GLU A 334 8.31 26.09 14.66
CA GLU A 334 7.84 27.45 14.97
C GLU A 334 6.54 27.42 15.79
N LEU A 335 5.61 26.50 15.43
CA LEU A 335 4.37 26.30 16.15
C LEU A 335 4.63 25.78 17.58
N LEU A 336 5.48 24.77 17.73
CA LEU A 336 5.86 24.22 19.05
C LEU A 336 6.45 25.27 19.96
N ASP A 337 7.39 26.09 19.48
CA ASP A 337 8.01 27.17 20.26
C ASP A 337 6.96 28.22 20.70
N SER A 338 6.02 28.53 19.81
CA SER A 338 4.92 29.46 20.07
C SER A 338 3.95 28.91 21.12
N GLU A 339 3.53 27.65 20.98
CA GLU A 339 2.62 26.99 21.94
C GLU A 339 3.27 26.76 23.31
N GLN A 340 4.57 26.42 23.36
CA GLN A 340 5.31 26.34 24.63
C GLN A 340 5.34 27.69 25.35
N SER A 341 5.57 28.78 24.60
CA SER A 341 5.53 30.16 25.15
C SER A 341 4.13 30.51 25.63
N ALA A 342 3.08 30.14 24.89
CA ALA A 342 1.68 30.39 25.28
C ALA A 342 1.34 29.64 26.57
N VAL A 343 1.77 28.38 26.73
CA VAL A 343 1.57 27.59 27.96
C VAL A 343 2.28 28.23 29.15
N ALA A 344 3.52 28.69 28.98
CA ALA A 344 4.28 29.32 30.04
C ALA A 344 3.61 30.62 30.52
N ILE A 345 3.27 31.53 29.57
CA ILE A 345 2.67 32.84 29.88
C ILE A 345 1.27 32.67 30.47
N SER A 346 0.43 31.82 29.88
CA SER A 346 -0.94 31.61 30.40
C SER A 346 -0.97 30.88 31.74
N GLY A 347 0.00 30.00 32.00
CA GLY A 347 0.17 29.34 33.30
C GLY A 347 0.58 30.33 34.40
N GLU A 348 1.53 31.23 34.13
CA GLU A 348 1.92 32.29 35.05
C GLU A 348 0.76 33.24 35.33
N ASN A 349 0.05 33.70 34.27
CA ASN A 349 -1.13 34.54 34.41
C ASN A 349 -2.22 33.90 35.27
N LEU A 350 -2.50 32.62 35.09
CA LEU A 350 -3.45 31.88 35.93
C LEU A 350 -3.01 31.84 37.39
N GLY A 351 -1.73 31.59 37.66
CA GLY A 351 -1.17 31.61 39.01
C GLY A 351 -1.38 32.96 39.71
N LEU A 352 -0.95 34.06 39.09
CA LEU A 352 -1.10 35.40 39.61
C LEU A 352 -2.57 35.81 39.78
N THR A 353 -3.43 35.43 38.86
CA THR A 353 -4.86 35.72 38.94
C THR A 353 -5.53 34.99 40.10
N ARG A 354 -5.17 33.74 40.36
CA ARG A 354 -5.64 32.95 41.53
C ARG A 354 -5.17 33.59 42.85
N GLU A 355 -3.91 34.01 42.94
CA GLU A 355 -3.38 34.71 44.12
C GLU A 355 -4.12 36.06 44.36
N SER A 356 -4.36 36.86 43.30
CA SER A 356 -5.10 38.11 43.35
C SER A 356 -6.55 37.90 43.79
N TYR A 357 -7.19 36.81 43.35
CA TYR A 357 -8.55 36.45 43.77
C TYR A 357 -8.58 36.09 45.25
N THR A 358 -7.66 35.29 45.75
CA THR A 358 -7.58 34.93 47.19
C THR A 358 -7.31 36.11 48.05
N ALA A 359 -6.61 37.14 47.54
CA ALA A 359 -6.37 38.41 48.21
C ALA A 359 -7.60 39.39 48.13
N GLY A 360 -8.66 39.04 47.42
CA GLY A 360 -9.86 39.86 47.24
C GLY A 360 -9.69 41.02 46.22
N ASN A 361 -8.63 41.02 45.41
CA ASN A 361 -8.32 42.13 44.52
C ASN A 361 -8.94 41.90 43.09
N THR A 362 -9.35 40.69 42.76
CA THR A 362 -9.99 40.36 41.47
C THR A 362 -11.24 39.53 41.68
N GLY A 363 -12.15 39.51 40.70
CA GLY A 363 -13.35 38.68 40.72
C GLY A 363 -13.12 37.28 40.14
N VAL A 364 -14.05 36.37 40.38
CA VAL A 364 -14.01 34.98 39.92
C VAL A 364 -13.96 34.86 38.39
N LEU A 365 -14.59 35.82 37.66
CA LEU A 365 -14.61 35.80 36.21
C LEU A 365 -13.21 35.89 35.59
N GLN A 366 -12.30 36.65 36.22
CA GLN A 366 -10.92 36.78 35.78
C GLN A 366 -10.16 35.42 35.96
N VAL A 367 -10.45 34.73 37.04
CA VAL A 367 -9.86 33.37 37.27
C VAL A 367 -10.36 32.39 36.23
N LEU A 368 -11.66 32.34 35.95
CA LEU A 368 -12.24 31.47 34.93
C LEU A 368 -11.67 31.75 33.53
N GLU A 369 -11.51 33.06 33.18
CA GLU A 369 -10.93 33.44 31.89
C GLU A 369 -9.43 33.06 31.78
N ALA A 370 -8.62 33.32 32.81
CA ALA A 370 -7.22 32.89 32.85
C ALA A 370 -7.07 31.36 32.78
N GLN A 371 -7.96 30.63 33.45
CA GLN A 371 -7.98 29.16 33.40
C GLN A 371 -8.30 28.66 31.99
N ARG A 372 -9.35 29.25 31.34
CA ARG A 372 -9.70 28.89 29.97
C ARG A 372 -8.52 29.13 28.99
N GLN A 373 -7.81 30.26 29.12
CA GLN A 373 -6.64 30.57 28.29
C GLN A 373 -5.50 29.57 28.54
N SER A 374 -5.21 29.23 29.81
CA SER A 374 -4.17 28.25 30.13
C SER A 374 -4.49 26.85 29.57
N GLN A 375 -5.77 26.44 29.61
CA GLN A 375 -6.18 25.15 29.08
C GLN A 375 -6.17 25.10 27.55
N GLN A 376 -6.57 26.17 26.88
CA GLN A 376 -6.47 26.29 25.42
C GLN A 376 -5.01 26.17 24.96
N ALA A 377 -4.09 26.83 25.66
CA ALA A 377 -2.65 26.73 25.34
C ALA A 377 -2.12 25.31 25.56
N ARG A 378 -2.51 24.64 26.66
CA ARG A 378 -2.10 23.23 26.89
C ARG A 378 -2.63 22.28 25.82
N LEU A 379 -3.89 22.40 25.43
CA LEU A 379 -4.46 21.59 24.35
C LEU A 379 -3.81 21.91 23.00
N GLY A 380 -3.47 23.21 22.76
CA GLY A 380 -2.69 23.65 21.61
C GLY A 380 -1.34 22.95 21.53
N LEU A 381 -0.60 22.94 22.65
CA LEU A 381 0.70 22.28 22.72
C LEU A 381 0.62 20.77 22.45
N VAL A 382 -0.35 20.05 23.04
CA VAL A 382 -0.54 18.62 22.80
C VAL A 382 -0.80 18.34 21.32
N ARG A 383 -1.62 19.18 20.68
CA ARG A 383 -1.91 19.06 19.24
C ARG A 383 -0.70 19.38 18.38
N ALA A 384 0.06 20.44 18.70
CA ALA A 384 1.28 20.80 17.99
C ALA A 384 2.34 19.69 18.11
N GLN A 385 2.48 19.06 19.28
CA GLN A 385 3.35 17.90 19.46
C GLN A 385 2.93 16.71 18.61
N ALA A 386 1.63 16.40 18.59
CA ALA A 386 1.11 15.30 17.77
C ALA A 386 1.35 15.57 16.28
N GLN A 387 1.08 16.79 15.79
CA GLN A 387 1.32 17.18 14.39
C GLN A 387 2.79 17.03 14.03
N HIS A 388 3.70 17.49 14.83
CA HIS A 388 5.15 17.34 14.58
C HIS A 388 5.59 15.88 14.49
N PHE A 389 5.02 14.98 15.30
CA PHE A 389 5.29 13.55 15.18
C PHE A 389 4.67 12.95 13.92
N GLU A 390 3.47 13.40 13.52
CA GLU A 390 2.80 12.99 12.29
C GLU A 390 3.65 13.32 11.07
N ASP A 391 4.08 14.58 10.95
CA ASP A 391 4.93 15.03 9.85
C ASP A 391 6.34 14.39 9.86
N SER A 392 6.83 14.00 11.05
CA SER A 392 8.05 13.20 11.18
C SER A 392 7.88 11.78 10.63
N ILE A 393 6.71 11.15 10.85
CA ILE A 393 6.38 9.84 10.27
C ILE A 393 6.26 9.98 8.75
N ASP A 394 5.57 11.02 8.26
CA ASP A 394 5.40 11.28 6.84
C ASP A 394 6.73 11.51 6.12
N LEU A 395 7.67 12.23 6.73
CA LEU A 395 9.02 12.36 6.19
C LEU A 395 9.72 10.99 6.09
N GLN A 396 9.62 10.13 7.12
CA GLN A 396 10.23 8.81 7.07
C GLN A 396 9.62 7.94 5.95
N LEU A 397 8.32 8.00 5.76
CA LEU A 397 7.63 7.31 4.68
C LEU A 397 8.05 7.86 3.30
N ALA A 398 8.12 9.18 3.16
CA ALA A 398 8.58 9.84 1.94
C ALA A 398 10.03 9.51 1.58
N LEU A 399 10.89 9.20 2.57
CA LEU A 399 12.25 8.73 2.39
C LEU A 399 12.37 7.22 2.13
N GLY A 400 11.26 6.49 2.03
CA GLY A 400 11.23 5.04 1.80
C GLY A 400 11.47 4.20 3.05
N GLY A 401 11.16 4.72 4.26
CA GLY A 401 11.15 3.97 5.52
C GLY A 401 12.54 3.71 6.14
N ARG A 402 13.62 4.18 5.55
CA ARG A 402 14.98 4.06 6.11
C ARG A 402 15.59 5.45 6.31
N MET A 403 15.84 5.79 7.57
CA MET A 403 16.70 6.93 7.85
C MET A 403 18.12 6.62 7.34
N PRO A 404 18.80 7.57 6.66
CA PRO A 404 20.21 7.43 6.38
C PRO A 404 20.94 7.29 7.73
N ALA A 405 21.83 6.30 7.83
CA ALA A 405 22.71 6.17 9.00
C ALA A 405 23.49 7.47 9.14
N SER A 406 23.38 8.10 10.31
CA SER A 406 24.11 9.31 10.71
C SER A 406 25.61 9.05 10.74
#